data_52203afe90efb903ee4ac138a428aee9
#
_entry.id   52203afe90efb903ee4ac138a428aee9
#
_cell.length_a   1.000
_cell.length_b   1.000
_cell.length_c   1.000
_cell.angle_alpha   90.00
_cell.angle_beta   90.00
_cell.angle_gamma   90.00
#
_symmetry.space_group_name_H-M   'P 1'
#
loop_
_entity.id
_entity.type
_entity.pdbx_description
1 polymer ?
#
loop_
_entity_poly.entity_id
_entity_poly.type
_entity_poly.pdbx_seq_one_letter_code
_entity_poly.pdbx_strand_id
1 'polypeptide(L)'
;MPGSERPNVKLLVRRQGVHGIDASEYATALRDRLPGHDIVHARTREAEEREVADAHVLTGVDVDTGLLEHATELRLFAGAFAGTEHLPLDALDQRGVGVTNAAGVHAPNMGEYVLGALLGHVRAFREAYRRQERAEWRPCEVRELAGSTVAVVGLGYIGRAVVERLHAFDVETVGVRAAPEKGGPTDTVRGPDGLHDALSRAAAVVLACPLTDATRGLIGGDEFDTMRADALLVNVARGPVVDTDALVAALRADRIGGATLDVTDPEPLPPEHPLWDFQNVQITPHNAGNTPNYYERLADIVAGNVDRAASEGWDADFENLVVPPTRG
;
A
#
# COMPACT_ATOMS: atom_id res chain seq x y z
N MET A 1 -3.78 38.35 24.30
CA MET A 1 -3.98 37.06 24.94
C MET A 1 -2.65 36.36 24.95
N PRO A 2 -2.04 35.96 26.09
CA PRO A 2 -0.85 35.13 26.08
C PRO A 2 -1.23 33.83 25.40
N GLY A 3 -0.41 33.39 24.44
CA GLY A 3 -0.65 32.14 23.71
C GLY A 3 -0.70 30.99 24.71
N SER A 4 -1.77 30.21 24.68
CA SER A 4 -1.82 28.93 25.38
C SER A 4 -0.67 28.09 24.83
N GLU A 5 0.34 27.83 25.65
CA GLU A 5 1.37 26.83 25.31
C GLU A 5 0.62 25.53 24.98
N ARG A 6 0.84 25.02 23.75
CA ARG A 6 0.31 23.71 23.38
C ARG A 6 0.86 22.68 24.36
N PRO A 7 0.04 21.70 24.80
CA PRO A 7 0.52 20.68 25.71
C PRO A 7 1.67 19.92 25.06
N ASN A 8 2.76 19.78 25.80
CA ASN A 8 3.92 18.99 25.34
C ASN A 8 3.54 17.50 25.33
N VAL A 9 3.56 16.88 24.15
CA VAL A 9 3.30 15.45 23.99
C VAL A 9 4.62 14.70 24.00
N LYS A 10 4.78 13.70 24.89
CA LYS A 10 5.90 12.75 24.85
C LYS A 10 5.53 11.60 23.91
N LEU A 11 6.36 11.37 22.89
CA LEU A 11 6.24 10.32 21.91
C LEU A 11 7.43 9.38 22.01
N LEU A 12 7.16 8.08 22.21
CA LEU A 12 8.17 7.04 22.26
C LEU A 12 8.22 6.27 20.93
N VAL A 13 9.36 6.33 20.25
CA VAL A 13 9.69 5.49 19.09
C VAL A 13 10.34 4.20 19.59
N ARG A 14 9.79 3.06 19.20
CA ARG A 14 10.29 1.74 19.57
C ARG A 14 11.60 1.41 18.83
N ARG A 15 12.35 0.44 19.38
CA ARG A 15 13.68 0.03 18.93
C ARG A 15 13.71 -0.66 17.56
N GLN A 16 12.58 -1.28 17.15
CA GLN A 16 12.54 -2.06 15.92
C GLN A 16 12.27 -1.17 14.71
N GLY A 17 13.13 -1.28 13.68
CA GLY A 17 12.95 -0.60 12.42
C GLY A 17 12.03 -1.34 11.47
N VAL A 18 11.66 -0.68 10.38
CA VAL A 18 10.77 -1.18 9.32
C VAL A 18 11.57 -1.36 8.03
N HIS A 19 11.35 -2.45 7.32
CA HIS A 19 11.99 -2.72 6.02
C HIS A 19 13.52 -2.61 6.01
N GLY A 20 14.16 -2.92 7.14
CA GLY A 20 15.62 -2.81 7.28
C GLY A 20 16.15 -1.38 7.49
N ILE A 21 15.27 -0.39 7.60
CA ILE A 21 15.63 1.00 7.93
C ILE A 21 15.67 1.15 9.45
N ASP A 22 16.71 1.81 9.97
CA ASP A 22 16.89 2.00 11.41
C ASP A 22 15.81 2.92 12.00
N ALA A 23 15.23 2.56 13.14
CA ALA A 23 14.22 3.37 13.81
C ALA A 23 14.70 4.76 14.26
N SER A 24 16.03 4.99 14.35
CA SER A 24 16.59 6.31 14.62
C SER A 24 16.32 7.32 13.50
N GLU A 25 16.20 6.87 12.24
CA GLU A 25 15.83 7.72 11.12
C GLU A 25 14.39 8.22 11.28
N TYR A 26 13.48 7.32 11.69
CA TYR A 26 12.11 7.69 12.00
C TYR A 26 12.02 8.69 13.15
N ALA A 27 12.75 8.45 14.23
CA ALA A 27 12.79 9.39 15.36
C ALA A 27 13.34 10.76 14.94
N THR A 28 14.27 10.81 14.01
CA THR A 28 14.79 12.06 13.45
C THR A 28 13.72 12.78 12.63
N ALA A 29 13.05 12.08 11.71
CA ALA A 29 11.97 12.62 10.90
C ALA A 29 10.82 13.19 11.75
N LEU A 30 10.50 12.55 12.88
CA LEU A 30 9.50 13.05 13.84
C LEU A 30 9.97 14.31 14.57
N ARG A 31 11.23 14.38 15.02
CA ARG A 31 11.78 15.58 15.68
C ARG A 31 11.75 16.80 14.77
N ASP A 32 12.04 16.60 13.48
CA ASP A 32 12.03 17.69 12.51
C ASP A 32 10.61 18.27 12.32
N ARG A 33 9.58 17.44 12.46
CA ARG A 33 8.15 17.82 12.31
C ARG A 33 7.51 18.32 13.59
N LEU A 34 8.00 17.87 14.73
CA LEU A 34 7.41 18.10 16.06
C LEU A 34 8.40 18.79 17.02
N PRO A 35 8.96 19.98 16.66
CA PRO A 35 10.01 20.63 17.47
C PRO A 35 9.54 21.08 18.86
N GLY A 36 8.21 21.12 19.10
CA GLY A 36 7.61 21.49 20.41
C GLY A 36 7.25 20.30 21.30
N HIS A 37 7.61 19.06 20.90
CA HIS A 37 7.25 17.84 21.60
C HIS A 37 8.49 17.03 22.00
N ASP A 38 8.33 16.11 22.95
CA ASP A 38 9.43 15.26 23.44
C ASP A 38 9.45 13.94 22.66
N ILE A 39 10.42 13.77 21.76
CA ILE A 39 10.57 12.58 20.91
C ILE A 39 11.73 11.72 21.43
N VAL A 40 11.39 10.61 22.08
CA VAL A 40 12.33 9.65 22.65
C VAL A 40 12.43 8.43 21.73
N HIS A 41 13.65 8.01 21.39
CA HIS A 41 13.90 6.73 20.71
C HIS A 41 14.53 5.75 21.71
N ALA A 42 13.80 4.70 22.06
CA ALA A 42 14.31 3.62 22.88
C ALA A 42 15.13 2.64 22.04
N ARG A 43 16.35 2.34 22.46
CA ARG A 43 17.25 1.42 21.77
C ARG A 43 17.29 0.03 22.39
N THR A 44 16.76 -0.14 23.59
CA THR A 44 16.71 -1.41 24.34
C THR A 44 15.32 -1.64 24.91
N ARG A 45 15.02 -2.88 25.29
CA ARG A 45 13.77 -3.21 25.96
C ARG A 45 13.60 -2.50 27.29
N GLU A 46 14.65 -2.43 28.09
CA GLU A 46 14.64 -1.71 29.37
C GLU A 46 14.37 -0.21 29.19
N ALA A 47 14.87 0.37 28.09
CA ALA A 47 14.57 1.76 27.77
C ALA A 47 13.11 1.92 27.34
N GLU A 48 12.53 0.98 26.54
CA GLU A 48 11.10 1.00 26.20
C GLU A 48 10.23 0.95 27.47
N GLU A 49 10.50 0.04 28.40
CA GLU A 49 9.74 -0.12 29.64
C GLU A 49 9.83 1.10 30.57
N ARG A 50 10.98 1.76 30.62
CA ARG A 50 11.16 2.98 31.40
C ARG A 50 10.43 4.16 30.78
N GLU A 51 10.63 4.37 29.47
CA GLU A 51 10.15 5.58 28.77
C GLU A 51 8.66 5.53 28.42
N VAL A 52 8.05 4.33 28.34
CA VAL A 52 6.62 4.18 28.04
C VAL A 52 5.73 4.62 29.20
N ALA A 53 6.26 4.67 30.42
CA ALA A 53 5.47 4.95 31.62
C ALA A 53 4.75 6.31 31.56
N ASP A 54 5.42 7.33 31.03
CA ASP A 54 4.90 8.70 30.88
C ASP A 54 4.75 9.13 29.41
N ALA A 55 4.84 8.19 28.47
CA ALA A 55 4.62 8.46 27.05
C ALA A 55 3.10 8.58 26.75
N HIS A 56 2.72 9.63 26.02
CA HIS A 56 1.37 9.83 25.53
C HIS A 56 1.11 9.09 24.21
N VAL A 57 2.15 8.98 23.36
CA VAL A 57 2.13 8.28 22.08
C VAL A 57 3.25 7.24 22.04
N LEU A 58 2.91 6.03 21.65
CA LEU A 58 3.86 4.97 21.33
C LEU A 58 3.78 4.66 19.84
N THR A 59 4.92 4.61 19.15
CA THR A 59 4.95 4.27 17.73
C THR A 59 5.98 3.19 17.42
N GLY A 60 5.62 2.27 16.54
CA GLY A 60 6.46 1.14 16.15
C GLY A 60 5.71 0.06 15.39
N VAL A 61 6.42 -1.04 15.14
CA VAL A 61 5.92 -2.18 14.37
C VAL A 61 4.81 -2.93 15.11
N ASP A 62 5.02 -3.14 16.40
CA ASP A 62 4.14 -3.91 17.28
C ASP A 62 4.08 -3.28 18.68
N VAL A 63 3.27 -3.84 19.54
CA VAL A 63 3.29 -3.61 20.98
C VAL A 63 2.83 -4.89 21.68
N ASP A 64 3.56 -5.34 22.68
CA ASP A 64 3.17 -6.48 23.49
C ASP A 64 2.46 -6.04 24.80
N THR A 65 1.66 -6.94 25.36
CA THR A 65 0.89 -6.68 26.59
C THR A 65 1.77 -6.38 27.79
N GLY A 66 2.98 -6.96 27.85
CA GLY A 66 3.94 -6.68 28.94
C GLY A 66 4.43 -5.23 28.90
N LEU A 67 4.65 -4.65 27.71
CA LEU A 67 4.99 -3.23 27.59
C LEU A 67 3.80 -2.34 27.97
N LEU A 68 2.59 -2.74 27.61
CA LEU A 68 1.37 -2.00 27.95
C LEU A 68 1.09 -1.96 29.47
N GLU A 69 1.60 -2.91 30.25
CA GLU A 69 1.48 -2.89 31.73
C GLU A 69 2.22 -1.70 32.34
N HIS A 70 3.29 -1.23 31.69
CA HIS A 70 4.08 -0.09 32.13
C HIS A 70 3.54 1.27 31.59
N ALA A 71 2.67 1.24 30.59
CA ALA A 71 2.17 2.44 29.88
C ALA A 71 0.98 3.08 30.61
N THR A 72 1.25 3.97 31.59
CA THR A 72 0.22 4.57 32.43
C THR A 72 -0.46 5.79 31.79
N GLU A 73 0.26 6.54 30.96
CA GLU A 73 -0.23 7.78 30.32
C GLU A 73 -0.53 7.63 28.83
N LEU A 74 -0.41 6.39 28.30
CA LEU A 74 -0.57 6.15 26.87
C LEU A 74 -1.99 6.44 26.40
N ARG A 75 -2.10 7.21 25.31
CA ARG A 75 -3.34 7.65 24.66
C ARG A 75 -3.48 7.13 23.23
N LEU A 76 -2.35 7.00 22.52
CA LEU A 76 -2.33 6.62 21.13
C LEU A 76 -1.19 5.63 20.84
N PHE A 77 -1.49 4.53 20.17
CA PHE A 77 -0.53 3.69 19.49
C PHE A 77 -0.56 3.97 17.99
N ALA A 78 0.53 4.51 17.45
CA ALA A 78 0.69 4.77 16.02
C ALA A 78 1.48 3.62 15.38
N GLY A 79 0.77 2.68 14.78
CA GLY A 79 1.35 1.50 14.14
C GLY A 79 2.15 1.84 12.89
N ALA A 80 3.35 1.26 12.76
CA ALA A 80 4.25 1.48 11.63
C ALA A 80 3.94 0.58 10.42
N PHE A 81 2.84 -0.17 10.41
CA PHE A 81 2.33 -0.92 9.26
C PHE A 81 0.87 -0.56 8.97
N ALA A 82 0.44 -0.77 7.72
CA ALA A 82 -0.96 -0.58 7.34
C ALA A 82 -1.88 -1.70 7.89
N GLY A 83 -1.39 -2.95 7.93
CA GLY A 83 -2.07 -4.09 8.56
C GLY A 83 -1.96 -4.03 10.08
N THR A 84 -3.04 -4.41 10.77
CA THR A 84 -3.14 -4.37 12.24
C THR A 84 -3.44 -5.72 12.88
N GLU A 85 -3.49 -6.81 12.10
CA GLU A 85 -3.89 -8.15 12.52
C GLU A 85 -2.96 -8.75 13.60
N HIS A 86 -1.71 -8.27 13.67
CA HIS A 86 -0.70 -8.69 14.64
C HIS A 86 -0.74 -7.88 15.94
N LEU A 87 -1.53 -6.80 16.00
CA LEU A 87 -1.61 -5.93 17.17
C LEU A 87 -2.64 -6.46 18.19
N PRO A 88 -2.39 -6.30 19.50
CA PRO A 88 -3.34 -6.65 20.54
C PRO A 88 -4.44 -5.60 20.69
N LEU A 89 -5.28 -5.42 19.64
CA LEU A 89 -6.29 -4.36 19.55
C LEU A 89 -7.24 -4.37 20.76
N ASP A 90 -7.69 -5.53 21.19
CA ASP A 90 -8.58 -5.67 22.37
C ASP A 90 -7.91 -5.14 23.65
N ALA A 91 -6.61 -5.39 23.83
CA ALA A 91 -5.89 -4.92 25.00
C ALA A 91 -5.64 -3.40 24.98
N LEU A 92 -5.47 -2.82 23.81
CA LEU A 92 -5.37 -1.36 23.59
C LEU A 92 -6.71 -0.69 23.86
N ASP A 93 -7.80 -1.20 23.28
CA ASP A 93 -9.16 -0.68 23.46
C ASP A 93 -9.60 -0.73 24.93
N GLN A 94 -9.39 -1.87 25.63
CA GLN A 94 -9.69 -2.00 27.07
C GLN A 94 -8.96 -0.99 27.95
N ARG A 95 -7.80 -0.48 27.48
CA ARG A 95 -7.04 0.57 28.17
C ARG A 95 -7.45 1.98 27.72
N GLY A 96 -8.36 2.10 26.76
CA GLY A 96 -8.79 3.35 26.16
C GLY A 96 -7.71 4.01 25.28
N VAL A 97 -6.76 3.22 24.75
CA VAL A 97 -5.70 3.67 23.88
C VAL A 97 -6.19 3.62 22.43
N GLY A 98 -6.17 4.75 21.74
CA GLY A 98 -6.47 4.82 20.31
C GLY A 98 -5.39 4.10 19.49
N VAL A 99 -5.77 3.62 18.31
CA VAL A 99 -4.82 2.99 17.37
C VAL A 99 -4.96 3.63 16.00
N THR A 100 -3.84 4.10 15.45
CA THR A 100 -3.72 4.50 14.05
C THR A 100 -2.72 3.60 13.33
N ASN A 101 -2.76 3.58 12.00
CA ASN A 101 -1.86 2.76 11.19
C ASN A 101 -1.16 3.57 10.07
N ALA A 102 -0.26 2.91 9.33
CA ALA A 102 0.52 3.51 8.26
C ALA A 102 -0.16 3.40 6.87
N ALA A 103 -1.50 3.34 6.82
CA ALA A 103 -2.20 3.29 5.54
C ALA A 103 -1.85 4.50 4.66
N GLY A 104 -1.61 4.28 3.38
CA GLY A 104 -1.24 5.34 2.44
C GLY A 104 0.27 5.57 2.25
N VAL A 105 1.13 5.17 3.20
CA VAL A 105 2.60 5.39 3.11
C VAL A 105 3.19 4.83 1.82
N HIS A 106 2.71 3.69 1.35
CA HIS A 106 3.17 3.04 0.12
C HIS A 106 2.49 3.55 -1.16
N ALA A 107 1.42 4.34 -1.04
CA ALA A 107 0.61 4.70 -2.20
C ALA A 107 1.39 5.44 -3.31
N PRO A 108 2.26 6.42 -2.99
CA PRO A 108 3.01 7.13 -4.02
C PRO A 108 3.93 6.23 -4.85
N ASN A 109 4.76 5.41 -4.22
CA ASN A 109 5.71 4.55 -4.94
C ASN A 109 5.04 3.36 -5.62
N MET A 110 3.96 2.80 -5.06
CA MET A 110 3.17 1.77 -5.74
C MET A 110 2.48 2.33 -6.99
N GLY A 111 2.02 3.58 -6.97
CA GLY A 111 1.52 4.26 -8.15
C GLY A 111 2.60 4.44 -9.24
N GLU A 112 3.83 4.77 -8.83
CA GLU A 112 4.99 4.85 -9.75
C GLU A 112 5.37 3.48 -10.31
N TYR A 113 5.35 2.44 -9.47
CA TYR A 113 5.60 1.07 -9.89
C TYR A 113 4.60 0.61 -10.96
N VAL A 114 3.29 0.81 -10.72
CA VAL A 114 2.25 0.45 -11.70
C VAL A 114 2.43 1.20 -13.01
N LEU A 115 2.67 2.50 -12.95
CA LEU A 115 2.92 3.30 -14.15
C LEU A 115 4.17 2.79 -14.91
N GLY A 116 5.26 2.49 -14.19
CA GLY A 116 6.46 1.89 -14.77
C GLY A 116 6.19 0.54 -15.45
N ALA A 117 5.35 -0.32 -14.84
CA ALA A 117 4.91 -1.60 -15.40
C ALA A 117 4.12 -1.40 -16.71
N LEU A 118 3.14 -0.48 -16.72
CA LEU A 118 2.34 -0.16 -17.90
C LEU A 118 3.20 0.37 -19.04
N LEU A 119 4.06 1.37 -18.77
CA LEU A 119 4.98 1.94 -19.74
C LEU A 119 5.98 0.91 -20.24
N GLY A 120 6.56 0.10 -19.36
CA GLY A 120 7.49 -0.97 -19.72
C GLY A 120 6.88 -1.97 -20.69
N HIS A 121 5.59 -2.29 -20.50
CA HIS A 121 4.85 -3.19 -21.37
C HIS A 121 4.53 -2.56 -22.74
N VAL A 122 3.87 -1.39 -22.77
CA VAL A 122 3.47 -0.76 -24.05
C VAL A 122 4.67 -0.33 -24.88
N ARG A 123 5.83 -0.01 -24.26
CA ARG A 123 7.08 0.32 -24.93
C ARG A 123 7.99 -0.88 -25.20
N ALA A 124 7.54 -2.11 -24.85
CA ALA A 124 8.27 -3.36 -25.07
C ALA A 124 9.70 -3.34 -24.49
N PHE A 125 9.93 -2.69 -23.31
CA PHE A 125 11.26 -2.55 -22.72
C PHE A 125 11.90 -3.90 -22.42
N ARG A 126 11.14 -4.88 -21.97
CA ARG A 126 11.67 -6.22 -21.68
C ARG A 126 12.24 -6.89 -22.93
N GLU A 127 11.55 -6.79 -24.08
CA GLU A 127 12.07 -7.30 -25.36
C GLU A 127 13.28 -6.49 -25.82
N ALA A 128 13.28 -5.17 -25.68
CA ALA A 128 14.41 -4.33 -26.03
C ALA A 128 15.66 -4.69 -25.21
N TYR A 129 15.54 -4.96 -23.89
CA TYR A 129 16.65 -5.41 -23.04
C TYR A 129 17.18 -6.77 -23.46
N ARG A 130 16.31 -7.75 -23.80
CA ARG A 130 16.74 -9.05 -24.32
C ARG A 130 17.50 -8.96 -25.64
N ARG A 131 17.06 -8.06 -26.52
CA ARG A 131 17.78 -7.78 -27.78
C ARG A 131 19.14 -7.14 -27.51
N GLN A 132 19.19 -6.21 -26.56
CA GLN A 132 20.47 -5.61 -26.14
C GLN A 132 21.47 -6.67 -25.64
N GLU A 133 21.02 -7.63 -24.82
CA GLU A 133 21.87 -8.74 -24.34
C GLU A 133 22.45 -9.61 -25.48
N ARG A 134 21.72 -9.68 -26.61
CA ARG A 134 22.14 -10.40 -27.82
C ARG A 134 22.81 -9.50 -28.87
N ALA A 135 23.07 -8.24 -28.54
CA ALA A 135 23.59 -7.22 -29.47
C ALA A 135 22.75 -7.07 -30.77
N GLU A 136 21.42 -7.26 -30.67
CA GLU A 136 20.48 -7.16 -31.77
C GLU A 136 19.93 -5.73 -31.89
N TRP A 137 20.38 -4.96 -32.89
CA TRP A 137 19.83 -3.65 -33.21
C TRP A 137 18.62 -3.79 -34.16
N ARG A 138 17.44 -4.06 -33.57
CA ARG A 138 16.20 -4.29 -34.33
C ARG A 138 15.01 -3.65 -33.60
N PRO A 139 14.12 -2.89 -34.28
CA PRO A 139 12.92 -2.30 -33.67
C PRO A 139 12.01 -3.34 -33.05
N CYS A 140 11.36 -3.00 -31.93
CA CYS A 140 10.26 -3.74 -31.33
C CYS A 140 8.91 -3.14 -31.80
N GLU A 141 7.87 -3.94 -31.83
CA GLU A 141 6.52 -3.44 -31.90
C GLU A 141 6.15 -2.77 -30.58
N VAL A 142 5.67 -1.54 -30.64
CA VAL A 142 5.34 -0.73 -29.47
C VAL A 142 3.93 -0.15 -29.59
N ARG A 143 3.34 0.19 -28.46
CA ARG A 143 2.05 0.87 -28.36
C ARG A 143 2.18 2.15 -27.53
N GLU A 144 1.14 2.93 -27.45
CA GLU A 144 1.02 4.09 -26.59
C GLU A 144 -0.01 3.83 -25.48
N LEU A 145 0.21 4.46 -24.34
CA LEU A 145 -0.74 4.42 -23.24
C LEU A 145 -1.88 5.43 -23.47
N ALA A 146 -1.57 6.54 -24.09
CA ALA A 146 -2.54 7.59 -24.41
C ALA A 146 -3.72 7.06 -25.25
N GLY A 147 -4.93 7.50 -24.91
CA GLY A 147 -6.18 7.07 -25.56
C GLY A 147 -6.62 5.65 -25.22
N SER A 148 -5.90 4.93 -24.34
CA SER A 148 -6.33 3.63 -23.84
C SER A 148 -7.26 3.75 -22.63
N THR A 149 -7.98 2.68 -22.32
CA THR A 149 -8.75 2.55 -21.07
C THR A 149 -7.98 1.70 -20.09
N VAL A 150 -7.85 2.15 -18.83
CA VAL A 150 -7.25 1.39 -17.72
C VAL A 150 -8.30 1.13 -16.64
N ALA A 151 -8.55 -0.13 -16.32
CA ALA A 151 -9.40 -0.54 -15.21
C ALA A 151 -8.58 -0.66 -13.92
N VAL A 152 -9.04 -0.04 -12.83
CA VAL A 152 -8.41 -0.11 -11.51
C VAL A 152 -9.38 -0.75 -10.53
N VAL A 153 -9.08 -1.98 -10.12
CA VAL A 153 -9.88 -2.75 -9.16
C VAL A 153 -9.37 -2.49 -7.76
N GLY A 154 -10.19 -1.80 -6.97
CA GLY A 154 -9.82 -1.28 -5.65
C GLY A 154 -9.40 0.19 -5.70
N LEU A 155 -10.25 1.09 -5.17
CA LEU A 155 -10.01 2.53 -5.08
C LEU A 155 -9.70 2.98 -3.64
N GLY A 156 -8.81 2.22 -2.97
CA GLY A 156 -8.14 2.61 -1.73
C GLY A 156 -6.98 3.59 -2.00
N TYR A 157 -6.08 3.76 -1.04
CA TYR A 157 -4.91 4.65 -1.18
C TYR A 157 -4.09 4.35 -2.43
N ILE A 158 -3.76 3.07 -2.66
CA ILE A 158 -2.94 2.63 -3.81
C ILE A 158 -3.68 2.89 -5.12
N GLY A 159 -4.91 2.39 -5.26
CA GLY A 159 -5.67 2.56 -6.50
C GLY A 159 -5.90 4.03 -6.85
N ARG A 160 -6.16 4.89 -5.88
CA ARG A 160 -6.25 6.35 -6.08
C ARG A 160 -4.94 6.94 -6.57
N ALA A 161 -3.81 6.58 -5.94
CA ALA A 161 -2.49 7.06 -6.36
C ALA A 161 -2.09 6.59 -7.76
N VAL A 162 -2.54 5.40 -8.18
CA VAL A 162 -2.40 4.91 -9.57
C VAL A 162 -3.19 5.80 -10.52
N VAL A 163 -4.47 6.03 -10.25
CA VAL A 163 -5.35 6.85 -11.10
C VAL A 163 -4.84 8.27 -11.25
N GLU A 164 -4.42 8.90 -10.15
CA GLU A 164 -3.84 10.26 -10.17
C GLU A 164 -2.65 10.38 -11.12
N ARG A 165 -1.79 9.35 -11.18
CA ARG A 165 -0.65 9.33 -12.10
C ARG A 165 -1.06 9.06 -13.53
N LEU A 166 -2.07 8.23 -13.74
CA LEU A 166 -2.59 7.91 -15.07
C LEU A 166 -3.20 9.13 -15.78
N HIS A 167 -3.78 10.07 -15.04
CA HIS A 167 -4.36 11.29 -15.63
C HIS A 167 -3.36 12.11 -16.47
N ALA A 168 -2.05 12.02 -16.16
CA ALA A 168 -1.02 12.71 -16.96
C ALA A 168 -0.73 12.04 -18.32
N PHE A 169 -1.35 10.91 -18.62
CA PHE A 169 -1.09 10.09 -19.82
C PHE A 169 -2.28 10.00 -20.78
N ASP A 170 -3.26 10.87 -20.65
CA ASP A 170 -4.46 10.91 -21.50
C ASP A 170 -5.18 9.54 -21.62
N VAL A 171 -5.28 8.80 -20.52
CA VAL A 171 -6.00 7.51 -20.44
C VAL A 171 -7.39 7.70 -19.85
N GLU A 172 -8.37 6.94 -20.36
CA GLU A 172 -9.66 6.79 -19.69
C GLU A 172 -9.51 5.82 -18.52
N THR A 173 -10.02 6.18 -17.34
CA THR A 173 -9.92 5.36 -16.14
C THR A 173 -11.28 4.83 -15.69
N VAL A 174 -11.36 3.52 -15.42
CA VAL A 174 -12.55 2.85 -14.90
C VAL A 174 -12.21 2.24 -13.54
N GLY A 175 -12.82 2.74 -12.48
CA GLY A 175 -12.65 2.19 -11.13
C GLY A 175 -13.69 1.13 -10.80
N VAL A 176 -13.28 0.01 -10.20
CA VAL A 176 -14.18 -1.00 -9.64
C VAL A 176 -13.96 -1.08 -8.14
N ARG A 177 -15.03 -0.94 -7.34
CA ARG A 177 -14.97 -1.02 -5.88
C ARG A 177 -16.25 -1.57 -5.26
N ALA A 178 -16.14 -2.17 -4.05
CA ALA A 178 -17.26 -2.77 -3.34
C ALA A 178 -18.38 -1.76 -2.98
N ALA A 179 -18.02 -0.50 -2.74
CA ALA A 179 -18.96 0.58 -2.37
C ALA A 179 -18.86 1.72 -3.40
N PRO A 180 -19.50 1.58 -4.59
CA PRO A 180 -19.35 2.55 -5.69
C PRO A 180 -19.88 3.94 -5.36
N GLU A 181 -20.81 4.07 -4.42
CA GLU A 181 -21.34 5.34 -3.93
C GLU A 181 -20.28 6.25 -3.25
N LYS A 182 -19.15 5.67 -2.79
CA LYS A 182 -18.01 6.43 -2.25
C LYS A 182 -17.20 7.14 -3.35
N GLY A 183 -17.55 6.92 -4.62
CA GLY A 183 -16.85 7.53 -5.75
C GLY A 183 -15.37 7.18 -5.83
N GLY A 184 -14.63 7.96 -6.57
CA GLY A 184 -13.18 7.83 -6.75
C GLY A 184 -12.65 8.88 -7.73
N PRO A 185 -11.33 8.96 -7.94
CA PRO A 185 -10.74 9.89 -8.89
C PRO A 185 -10.82 9.42 -10.36
N THR A 186 -11.45 8.25 -10.63
CA THR A 186 -11.60 7.69 -11.99
C THR A 186 -12.71 8.40 -12.77
N ASP A 187 -12.63 8.39 -14.12
CA ASP A 187 -13.66 8.95 -15.00
C ASP A 187 -15.02 8.27 -14.80
N THR A 188 -15.00 6.96 -14.55
CA THR A 188 -16.19 6.20 -14.15
C THR A 188 -15.91 5.27 -12.96
N VAL A 189 -16.90 5.09 -12.08
CA VAL A 189 -16.86 4.13 -10.97
C VAL A 189 -17.93 3.08 -11.15
N ARG A 190 -17.59 1.82 -10.93
CA ARG A 190 -18.48 0.66 -10.99
C ARG A 190 -18.49 -0.10 -9.67
N GLY A 191 -19.61 -0.77 -9.37
CA GLY A 191 -19.67 -1.81 -8.35
C GLY A 191 -19.10 -3.14 -8.86
N PRO A 192 -19.10 -4.19 -8.02
CA PRO A 192 -18.62 -5.52 -8.39
C PRO A 192 -19.32 -6.08 -9.65
N ASP A 193 -20.60 -5.84 -9.81
CA ASP A 193 -21.39 -6.28 -10.97
C ASP A 193 -20.93 -5.66 -12.30
N GLY A 194 -20.18 -4.56 -12.24
CA GLY A 194 -19.60 -3.89 -13.40
C GLY A 194 -18.19 -4.34 -13.75
N LEU A 195 -17.64 -5.38 -13.09
CA LEU A 195 -16.28 -5.86 -13.32
C LEU A 195 -16.07 -6.28 -14.78
N HIS A 196 -16.92 -7.14 -15.32
CA HIS A 196 -16.82 -7.63 -16.70
C HIS A 196 -16.91 -6.49 -17.74
N ASP A 197 -17.78 -5.48 -17.52
CA ASP A 197 -17.82 -4.29 -18.39
C ASP A 197 -16.48 -3.55 -18.37
N ALA A 198 -15.88 -3.35 -17.19
CA ALA A 198 -14.57 -2.72 -17.08
C ALA A 198 -13.46 -3.54 -17.75
N LEU A 199 -13.43 -4.87 -17.55
CA LEU A 199 -12.44 -5.78 -18.13
C LEU A 199 -12.49 -5.80 -19.66
N SER A 200 -13.68 -5.85 -20.25
CA SER A 200 -13.87 -5.95 -21.71
C SER A 200 -13.35 -4.72 -22.48
N ARG A 201 -13.29 -3.57 -21.84
CA ARG A 201 -12.86 -2.30 -22.44
C ARG A 201 -11.38 -1.99 -22.17
N ALA A 202 -10.82 -2.54 -21.10
CA ALA A 202 -9.52 -2.15 -20.60
C ALA A 202 -8.37 -2.71 -21.44
N ALA A 203 -7.43 -1.83 -21.84
CA ALA A 203 -6.12 -2.22 -22.36
C ALA A 203 -5.16 -2.64 -21.20
N ALA A 204 -5.46 -2.23 -19.98
CA ALA A 204 -4.76 -2.71 -18.79
C ALA A 204 -5.73 -2.80 -17.60
N VAL A 205 -5.52 -3.81 -16.76
CA VAL A 205 -6.27 -4.06 -15.52
C VAL A 205 -5.28 -4.04 -14.35
N VAL A 206 -5.50 -3.14 -13.40
CA VAL A 206 -4.66 -3.00 -12.19
C VAL A 206 -5.43 -3.47 -10.97
N LEU A 207 -4.89 -4.46 -10.27
CA LEU A 207 -5.45 -4.98 -9.02
C LEU A 207 -4.78 -4.29 -7.83
N ALA A 208 -5.56 -3.54 -7.06
CA ALA A 208 -5.17 -2.81 -5.86
C ALA A 208 -6.20 -2.97 -4.73
N CYS A 209 -7.00 -4.05 -4.77
CA CYS A 209 -8.01 -4.37 -3.76
C CYS A 209 -7.41 -5.22 -2.62
N PRO A 210 -7.99 -5.21 -1.40
CA PRO A 210 -7.60 -6.13 -0.34
C PRO A 210 -8.00 -7.56 -0.70
N LEU A 211 -7.29 -8.55 -0.14
CA LEU A 211 -7.71 -9.95 -0.19
C LEU A 211 -8.80 -10.18 0.86
N THR A 212 -9.95 -10.60 0.39
CA THR A 212 -11.12 -10.99 1.19
C THR A 212 -11.76 -12.22 0.56
N ASP A 213 -12.77 -12.81 1.20
CA ASP A 213 -13.50 -13.92 0.58
C ASP A 213 -14.13 -13.53 -0.76
N ALA A 214 -14.55 -12.27 -0.92
CA ALA A 214 -15.14 -11.76 -2.15
C ALA A 214 -14.11 -11.44 -3.26
N THR A 215 -12.83 -11.27 -2.92
CA THR A 215 -11.77 -10.94 -3.89
C THR A 215 -10.77 -12.07 -4.11
N ARG A 216 -10.90 -13.17 -3.38
CA ARG A 216 -10.13 -14.39 -3.63
C ARG A 216 -10.56 -15.01 -4.96
N GLY A 217 -9.60 -15.21 -5.87
CA GLY A 217 -9.88 -15.71 -7.22
C GLY A 217 -10.75 -14.77 -8.06
N LEU A 218 -10.76 -13.47 -7.73
CA LEU A 218 -11.58 -12.47 -8.43
C LEU A 218 -11.29 -12.43 -9.94
N ILE A 219 -10.05 -12.69 -10.33
CA ILE A 219 -9.65 -12.81 -11.73
C ILE A 219 -9.35 -14.28 -11.99
N GLY A 220 -10.30 -14.95 -12.59
CA GLY A 220 -10.25 -16.36 -12.99
C GLY A 220 -10.47 -16.55 -14.49
N GLY A 221 -10.88 -17.77 -14.89
CA GLY A 221 -11.03 -18.14 -16.29
C GLY A 221 -12.02 -17.24 -17.06
N ASP A 222 -13.18 -16.95 -16.47
CA ASP A 222 -14.23 -16.15 -17.09
C ASP A 222 -13.82 -14.68 -17.24
N GLU A 223 -13.06 -14.14 -16.27
CA GLU A 223 -12.53 -12.80 -16.33
C GLU A 223 -11.44 -12.70 -17.41
N PHE A 224 -10.55 -13.68 -17.52
CA PHE A 224 -9.56 -13.72 -18.61
C PHE A 224 -10.21 -13.86 -19.98
N ASP A 225 -11.32 -14.59 -20.10
CA ASP A 225 -12.09 -14.68 -21.35
C ASP A 225 -12.81 -13.38 -21.70
N THR A 226 -13.10 -12.55 -20.72
CA THR A 226 -13.71 -11.22 -20.89
C THR A 226 -12.67 -10.15 -21.26
N MET A 227 -11.42 -10.28 -20.77
CA MET A 227 -10.35 -9.33 -21.07
C MET A 227 -10.02 -9.30 -22.56
N ARG A 228 -9.49 -8.19 -23.03
CA ARG A 228 -8.97 -8.06 -24.40
C ARG A 228 -7.73 -8.93 -24.57
N ALA A 229 -7.54 -9.52 -25.73
CA ALA A 229 -6.36 -10.34 -26.04
C ALA A 229 -5.03 -9.56 -25.98
N ASP A 230 -5.09 -8.24 -26.07
CA ASP A 230 -3.92 -7.38 -25.93
C ASP A 230 -3.80 -6.72 -24.53
N ALA A 231 -4.69 -7.03 -23.60
CA ALA A 231 -4.72 -6.44 -22.27
C ALA A 231 -3.55 -6.89 -21.39
N LEU A 232 -3.05 -5.98 -20.56
CA LEU A 232 -2.07 -6.25 -19.51
C LEU A 232 -2.78 -6.41 -18.16
N LEU A 233 -2.48 -7.48 -17.41
CA LEU A 233 -2.82 -7.58 -15.99
C LEU A 233 -1.66 -7.07 -15.13
N VAL A 234 -1.94 -6.19 -14.17
CA VAL A 234 -0.97 -5.76 -13.16
C VAL A 234 -1.51 -6.11 -11.77
N ASN A 235 -0.82 -6.99 -11.04
CA ASN A 235 -1.22 -7.35 -9.68
C ASN A 235 -0.22 -6.78 -8.65
N VAL A 236 -0.67 -5.75 -7.92
CA VAL A 236 0.01 -5.16 -6.75
C VAL A 236 -0.84 -5.29 -5.48
N ALA A 237 -1.84 -6.16 -5.51
CA ALA A 237 -2.75 -6.44 -4.40
C ALA A 237 -2.22 -7.58 -3.51
N ARG A 238 -2.70 -8.80 -3.78
CA ARG A 238 -2.25 -10.06 -3.16
C ARG A 238 -2.31 -11.17 -4.21
N GLY A 239 -1.42 -12.16 -4.13
CA GLY A 239 -1.36 -13.29 -5.07
C GLY A 239 -2.72 -13.96 -5.28
N PRO A 240 -3.41 -14.42 -4.21
CA PRO A 240 -4.68 -15.14 -4.32
C PRO A 240 -5.88 -14.33 -4.85
N VAL A 241 -5.72 -13.06 -5.22
CA VAL A 241 -6.75 -12.29 -5.96
C VAL A 241 -6.87 -12.81 -7.41
N VAL A 242 -5.82 -13.42 -7.91
CA VAL A 242 -5.76 -14.04 -9.25
C VAL A 242 -5.69 -15.56 -9.08
N ASP A 243 -6.51 -16.28 -9.84
CA ASP A 243 -6.33 -17.72 -10.03
C ASP A 243 -5.09 -17.95 -10.89
N THR A 244 -4.02 -18.47 -10.25
CA THR A 244 -2.71 -18.64 -10.90
C THR A 244 -2.76 -19.65 -12.05
N ASP A 245 -3.55 -20.74 -11.93
CA ASP A 245 -3.68 -21.74 -12.98
C ASP A 245 -4.45 -21.18 -14.18
N ALA A 246 -5.51 -20.41 -13.93
CA ALA A 246 -6.25 -19.71 -14.97
C ALA A 246 -5.39 -18.66 -15.68
N LEU A 247 -4.53 -17.93 -14.96
CA LEU A 247 -3.57 -16.98 -15.55
C LEU A 247 -2.60 -17.70 -16.49
N VAL A 248 -2.01 -18.82 -16.03
CA VAL A 248 -1.10 -19.63 -16.86
C VAL A 248 -1.79 -20.14 -18.11
N ALA A 249 -3.04 -20.60 -18.01
CA ALA A 249 -3.84 -21.06 -19.15
C ALA A 249 -4.15 -19.91 -20.14
N ALA A 250 -4.50 -18.73 -19.62
CA ALA A 250 -4.77 -17.53 -20.42
C ALA A 250 -3.54 -17.06 -21.21
N LEU A 251 -2.37 -17.03 -20.55
CA LEU A 251 -1.09 -16.66 -21.17
C LEU A 251 -0.67 -17.67 -22.26
N ARG A 252 -0.82 -18.98 -22.02
CA ARG A 252 -0.53 -20.02 -23.02
C ARG A 252 -1.41 -19.97 -24.25
N ALA A 253 -2.63 -19.50 -24.07
CA ALA A 253 -3.62 -19.41 -25.14
C ALA A 253 -3.68 -18.00 -25.78
N ASP A 254 -2.74 -17.11 -25.44
CA ASP A 254 -2.70 -15.72 -25.91
C ASP A 254 -4.03 -14.96 -25.69
N ARG A 255 -4.76 -15.28 -24.59
CA ARG A 255 -6.02 -14.61 -24.24
C ARG A 255 -5.81 -13.24 -23.67
N ILE A 256 -4.62 -12.96 -23.12
CA ILE A 256 -4.19 -11.63 -22.65
C ILE A 256 -2.80 -11.31 -23.18
N GLY A 257 -2.49 -10.03 -23.31
CA GLY A 257 -1.21 -9.53 -23.82
C GLY A 257 -0.02 -9.75 -22.90
N GLY A 258 -0.25 -9.93 -21.59
CA GLY A 258 0.80 -10.18 -20.61
C GLY A 258 0.38 -9.91 -19.17
N ALA A 259 1.32 -10.06 -18.24
CA ALA A 259 1.11 -9.75 -16.83
C ALA A 259 2.35 -9.13 -16.16
N THR A 260 2.11 -8.25 -15.18
CA THR A 260 3.12 -7.81 -14.22
C THR A 260 2.63 -8.19 -12.83
N LEU A 261 3.40 -9.02 -12.14
CA LEU A 261 3.05 -9.62 -10.85
C LEU A 261 4.08 -9.20 -9.81
N ASP A 262 3.69 -8.33 -8.89
CA ASP A 262 4.52 -8.04 -7.70
C ASP A 262 4.26 -9.04 -6.58
N VAL A 263 3.11 -9.70 -6.64
CA VAL A 263 2.64 -10.72 -5.71
C VAL A 263 2.16 -11.96 -6.46
N THR A 264 2.37 -13.14 -5.87
CA THR A 264 2.04 -14.45 -6.47
C THR A 264 1.37 -15.37 -5.46
N ASP A 265 0.77 -16.46 -5.92
CA ASP A 265 0.30 -17.55 -5.09
C ASP A 265 0.77 -18.89 -5.68
N PRO A 266 1.66 -19.64 -5.00
CA PRO A 266 2.29 -19.33 -3.70
C PRO A 266 3.31 -18.18 -3.78
N GLU A 267 3.67 -17.65 -2.61
CA GLU A 267 4.73 -16.66 -2.45
C GLU A 267 5.73 -17.13 -1.38
N PRO A 268 7.04 -17.30 -1.71
CA PRO A 268 7.66 -17.06 -3.02
C PRO A 268 7.22 -18.05 -4.09
N LEU A 269 7.22 -17.59 -5.35
CA LEU A 269 6.90 -18.44 -6.51
C LEU A 269 8.00 -19.50 -6.69
N PRO A 270 7.65 -20.82 -6.77
CA PRO A 270 8.62 -21.90 -6.96
C PRO A 270 9.48 -21.71 -8.21
N PRO A 271 10.78 -22.07 -8.18
CA PRO A 271 11.70 -21.88 -9.31
C PRO A 271 11.27 -22.57 -10.61
N GLU A 272 10.54 -23.70 -10.50
CA GLU A 272 10.02 -24.48 -11.63
C GLU A 272 8.66 -24.00 -12.15
N HIS A 273 8.11 -22.94 -11.57
CA HIS A 273 6.78 -22.47 -11.94
C HIS A 273 6.79 -21.87 -13.36
N PRO A 274 5.79 -22.21 -14.23
CA PRO A 274 5.80 -21.80 -15.65
C PRO A 274 5.70 -20.29 -15.87
N LEU A 275 5.26 -19.50 -14.90
CA LEU A 275 5.22 -18.03 -15.01
C LEU A 275 6.61 -17.41 -15.25
N TRP A 276 7.70 -18.07 -14.84
CA TRP A 276 9.05 -17.59 -15.09
C TRP A 276 9.45 -17.62 -16.59
N ASP A 277 8.87 -18.57 -17.36
CA ASP A 277 9.24 -18.81 -18.75
C ASP A 277 8.52 -17.88 -19.74
N PHE A 278 7.40 -17.26 -19.33
CA PHE A 278 6.66 -16.37 -20.20
C PHE A 278 7.42 -15.09 -20.52
N GLN A 279 7.51 -14.78 -21.81
CA GLN A 279 8.23 -13.58 -22.27
C GLN A 279 7.46 -12.28 -21.99
N ASN A 280 6.14 -12.36 -21.90
CA ASN A 280 5.21 -11.26 -21.64
C ASN A 280 4.77 -11.17 -20.16
N VAL A 281 5.47 -11.89 -19.25
CA VAL A 281 5.25 -11.81 -17.80
C VAL A 281 6.44 -11.17 -17.12
N GLN A 282 6.22 -10.15 -16.31
CA GLN A 282 7.21 -9.57 -15.42
C GLN A 282 6.86 -9.93 -13.98
N ILE A 283 7.85 -10.40 -13.20
CA ILE A 283 7.65 -10.74 -11.78
C ILE A 283 8.65 -9.92 -10.97
N THR A 284 8.17 -9.33 -9.87
CA THR A 284 9.01 -8.68 -8.85
C THR A 284 8.70 -9.27 -7.48
N PRO A 285 9.68 -9.36 -6.57
CA PRO A 285 9.55 -10.10 -5.32
C PRO A 285 8.88 -9.26 -4.22
N HIS A 286 7.59 -8.95 -4.40
CA HIS A 286 6.78 -8.13 -3.47
C HIS A 286 7.46 -6.81 -3.11
N ASN A 287 7.90 -6.09 -4.15
CA ASN A 287 8.82 -4.96 -4.05
C ASN A 287 8.18 -3.60 -4.37
N ALA A 288 6.93 -3.60 -4.89
CA ALA A 288 6.23 -2.38 -5.28
C ALA A 288 6.05 -1.39 -4.11
N GLY A 289 5.94 -1.92 -2.89
CA GLY A 289 5.83 -1.13 -1.67
C GLY A 289 7.15 -0.54 -1.15
N ASN A 290 8.31 -1.02 -1.60
CA ASN A 290 9.60 -0.56 -1.09
C ASN A 290 9.89 0.88 -1.48
N THR A 291 10.33 1.69 -0.50
CA THR A 291 10.62 3.11 -0.70
C THR A 291 11.61 3.61 0.34
N PRO A 292 12.61 4.44 -0.03
CA PRO A 292 13.47 5.10 0.94
C PRO A 292 12.72 6.17 1.75
N ASN A 293 11.55 6.62 1.31
CA ASN A 293 10.77 7.68 1.94
C ASN A 293 9.74 7.14 2.96
N TYR A 294 9.89 5.90 3.42
CA TYR A 294 8.92 5.26 4.31
C TYR A 294 8.70 6.07 5.58
N TYR A 295 9.78 6.34 6.31
CA TYR A 295 9.71 7.04 7.59
C TYR A 295 9.35 8.51 7.45
N GLU A 296 9.72 9.17 6.36
CA GLU A 296 9.30 10.54 6.08
C GLU A 296 7.77 10.64 6.00
N ARG A 297 7.14 9.75 5.21
CA ARG A 297 5.69 9.73 5.03
C ARG A 297 4.95 9.26 6.29
N LEU A 298 5.51 8.28 7.00
CA LEU A 298 4.93 7.83 8.28
C LEU A 298 5.01 8.95 9.32
N ALA A 299 6.12 9.69 9.37
CA ALA A 299 6.28 10.82 10.26
C ALA A 299 5.30 11.96 9.94
N ASP A 300 4.95 12.20 8.66
CA ASP A 300 3.91 13.17 8.28
C ASP A 300 2.55 12.81 8.89
N ILE A 301 2.14 11.54 8.78
CA ILE A 301 0.86 11.04 9.34
C ILE A 301 0.86 11.16 10.87
N VAL A 302 1.92 10.66 11.52
CA VAL A 302 1.98 10.63 12.99
C VAL A 302 2.11 12.04 13.55
N ALA A 303 2.91 12.90 12.94
CA ALA A 303 3.03 14.29 13.35
C ALA A 303 1.70 15.05 13.22
N GLY A 304 0.98 14.85 12.11
CA GLY A 304 -0.35 15.40 11.93
C GLY A 304 -1.34 14.97 13.02
N ASN A 305 -1.29 13.70 13.43
CA ASN A 305 -2.13 13.19 14.52
C ASN A 305 -1.73 13.75 15.90
N VAL A 306 -0.42 13.88 16.16
CA VAL A 306 0.09 14.49 17.41
C VAL A 306 -0.33 15.96 17.50
N ASP A 307 -0.20 16.74 16.42
CA ASP A 307 -0.64 18.13 16.36
C ASP A 307 -2.15 18.28 16.58
N ARG A 308 -2.96 17.36 16.01
CA ARG A 308 -4.42 17.33 16.28
C ARG A 308 -4.70 17.02 17.75
N ALA A 309 -4.04 16.01 18.33
CA ALA A 309 -4.20 15.70 19.75
C ALA A 309 -3.84 16.89 20.65
N ALA A 310 -2.75 17.58 20.34
CA ALA A 310 -2.29 18.76 21.12
C ALA A 310 -3.22 19.97 20.98
N SER A 311 -3.97 20.10 19.87
CA SER A 311 -4.85 21.25 19.61
C SER A 311 -6.32 20.98 19.92
N GLU A 312 -6.81 19.76 19.70
CA GLU A 312 -8.23 19.40 19.73
C GLU A 312 -8.53 18.38 20.84
N GLY A 313 -7.52 17.73 21.43
CA GLY A 313 -7.67 16.65 22.41
C GLY A 313 -7.51 15.26 21.79
N TRP A 314 -7.55 14.24 22.66
CA TRP A 314 -7.32 12.85 22.27
C TRP A 314 -8.51 12.18 21.58
N ASP A 315 -9.65 12.81 21.53
CA ASP A 315 -10.87 12.41 20.80
C ASP A 315 -10.98 13.06 19.40
N ALA A 316 -9.90 13.69 18.93
CA ALA A 316 -9.83 14.28 17.59
C ALA A 316 -9.98 13.24 16.47
N ASP A 317 -10.35 13.70 15.27
CA ASP A 317 -10.44 12.87 14.07
C ASP A 317 -9.04 12.55 13.53
N PHE A 318 -8.42 11.49 14.07
CA PHE A 318 -7.08 11.06 13.65
C PHE A 318 -7.08 10.43 12.26
N GLU A 319 -6.06 10.75 11.49
CA GLU A 319 -5.80 10.10 10.22
C GLU A 319 -5.49 8.61 10.44
N ASN A 320 -6.10 7.74 9.63
CA ASN A 320 -5.93 6.29 9.68
C ASN A 320 -6.34 5.66 11.03
N LEU A 321 -7.36 6.20 11.67
CA LEU A 321 -7.88 5.68 12.92
C LEU A 321 -8.46 4.27 12.74
N VAL A 322 -8.01 3.32 13.55
CA VAL A 322 -8.43 1.91 13.60
C VAL A 322 -9.27 1.63 14.84
N VAL A 323 -8.80 2.10 15.99
CA VAL A 323 -9.51 2.02 17.29
C VAL A 323 -9.57 3.43 17.86
N PRO A 324 -10.76 3.94 18.16
CA PRO A 324 -10.87 5.28 18.75
C PRO A 324 -10.37 5.29 20.21
N PRO A 325 -9.67 6.34 20.64
CA PRO A 325 -9.33 6.50 22.05
C PRO A 325 -10.59 6.76 22.88
N THR A 326 -10.66 6.18 24.09
CA THR A 326 -11.80 6.34 24.99
C THR A 326 -11.43 7.03 26.32
N ARG A 327 -10.13 7.35 26.49
CA ARG A 327 -9.64 8.20 27.58
C ARG A 327 -9.50 9.62 27.08
N GLY A 328 -10.34 10.51 27.59
CA GLY A 328 -10.24 11.95 27.34
C GLY A 328 -9.10 12.62 28.14
#